data_4efeb671664bedf6e1282df429f01225
#
_entry.id   4efeb671664bedf6e1282df429f01225
#
_cell.length_a   1.000
_cell.length_b   1.000
_cell.length_c   1.000
_cell.angle_alpha   90.00
_cell.angle_beta   90.00
_cell.angle_gamma   90.00
#
_symmetry.space_group_name_H-M   'P 1'
#
loop_
_entity.id
_entity.type
_entity.pdbx_description
1 polymer ?
#
loop_
_entity_poly.entity_id
_entity_poly.type
_entity_poly.pdbx_seq_one_letter_code
_entity_poly.pdbx_strand_id
1 'polypeptide(L)'
;MPVEILVEKEPITVILSQKGWIRCVKGHVNLNDDFKFKDDDALQCAIHAQTTDKIILFDTSGKFFNISGNEIPSGRGFGQPLRLMVDLGINDNICEMFVFEPKASYVIASNSGKGFVVDENHLIAQTRNGRKIMNMAEGETASFCRKITGDMIAVVGDNRKMLIFKIEEIPTMARGRGVTLQKYKDGGLSDMQIFNEADGFTFEKNSCTKTETESVSYTH
;
A
#
# COMPACT_ATOMS: atom_id res chain seq x y z
N MET A 1 10.57 -13.57 34.53
CA MET A 1 11.10 -12.59 33.58
C MET A 1 10.75 -13.09 32.20
N PRO A 2 10.06 -12.34 31.34
CA PRO A 2 9.86 -12.74 29.97
C PRO A 2 11.23 -12.76 29.28
N VAL A 3 11.56 -13.89 28.66
CA VAL A 3 12.73 -13.97 27.77
C VAL A 3 12.40 -13.14 26.55
N GLU A 4 12.94 -11.94 26.44
CA GLU A 4 12.94 -11.20 25.18
C GLU A 4 13.74 -12.04 24.19
N ILE A 5 13.06 -12.69 23.27
CA ILE A 5 13.70 -13.33 22.13
C ILE A 5 14.23 -12.18 21.27
N LEU A 6 15.55 -11.96 21.34
CA LEU A 6 16.23 -11.02 20.46
C LEU A 6 16.10 -11.53 19.02
N VAL A 7 15.20 -10.90 18.27
CA VAL A 7 15.07 -11.15 16.83
C VAL A 7 16.29 -10.58 16.14
N GLU A 8 17.08 -11.44 15.50
CA GLU A 8 18.23 -11.02 14.71
C GLU A 8 17.76 -10.23 13.47
N LYS A 9 18.39 -9.08 13.26
CA LYS A 9 18.07 -8.23 12.12
C LYS A 9 18.68 -8.81 10.84
N GLU A 10 17.86 -9.44 10.01
CA GLU A 10 18.26 -10.00 8.72
C GLU A 10 17.47 -9.36 7.58
N PRO A 11 18.08 -9.10 6.41
CA PRO A 11 17.34 -8.64 5.24
C PRO A 11 16.42 -9.74 4.72
N ILE A 12 15.20 -9.35 4.37
CA ILE A 12 14.18 -10.21 3.78
C ILE A 12 13.48 -9.51 2.62
N THR A 13 12.93 -10.28 1.70
CA THR A 13 11.98 -9.80 0.71
C THR A 13 10.63 -10.41 1.02
N VAL A 14 9.64 -9.56 1.27
CA VAL A 14 8.26 -9.97 1.57
C VAL A 14 7.47 -10.01 0.26
N ILE A 15 6.78 -11.12 0.03
CA ILE A 15 6.05 -11.40 -1.21
C ILE A 15 4.59 -11.66 -0.87
N LEU A 16 3.69 -10.91 -1.49
CA LEU A 16 2.24 -11.07 -1.40
C LEU A 16 1.68 -11.45 -2.76
N SER A 17 0.89 -12.52 -2.80
CA SER A 17 0.23 -12.96 -4.02
C SER A 17 -1.17 -12.33 -4.20
N GLN A 18 -1.70 -12.37 -5.42
CA GLN A 18 -3.04 -11.86 -5.75
C GLN A 18 -4.16 -12.58 -4.99
N LYS A 19 -3.97 -13.87 -4.67
CA LYS A 19 -4.92 -14.65 -3.85
C LYS A 19 -4.70 -14.49 -2.34
N GLY A 20 -3.80 -13.58 -1.92
CA GLY A 20 -3.57 -13.24 -0.52
C GLY A 20 -2.68 -14.23 0.24
N TRP A 21 -1.75 -14.91 -0.42
CA TRP A 21 -0.71 -15.70 0.22
C TRP A 21 0.52 -14.83 0.48
N ILE A 22 1.07 -14.93 1.70
CA ILE A 22 2.24 -14.15 2.12
C ILE A 22 3.38 -15.08 2.51
N ARG A 23 4.59 -14.70 2.12
CA ARG A 23 5.85 -15.33 2.51
C ARG A 23 7.00 -14.35 2.46
N CYS A 24 8.13 -14.73 3.00
CA CYS A 24 9.38 -14.01 2.77
C CYS A 24 10.49 -14.94 2.29
N VAL A 25 11.46 -14.36 1.62
CA VAL A 25 12.72 -15.01 1.24
C VAL A 25 13.88 -14.23 1.87
N LYS A 26 14.99 -14.93 2.17
CA LYS A 26 16.18 -14.30 2.74
C LYS A 26 16.84 -13.36 1.72
N GLY A 27 17.31 -12.23 2.22
CA GLY A 27 17.99 -11.22 1.43
C GLY A 27 17.05 -10.28 0.68
N HIS A 28 17.63 -9.23 0.13
CA HIS A 28 16.96 -8.31 -0.79
C HIS A 28 17.14 -8.83 -2.21
N VAL A 29 16.26 -9.72 -2.64
CA VAL A 29 16.25 -10.24 -4.01
C VAL A 29 15.67 -9.23 -4.98
N ASN A 30 15.89 -9.43 -6.29
CA ASN A 30 15.30 -8.55 -7.30
C ASN A 30 13.76 -8.68 -7.25
N LEU A 31 13.06 -7.55 -7.11
CA LEU A 31 11.60 -7.53 -7.01
C LEU A 31 10.88 -7.93 -8.30
N ASN A 32 11.62 -7.94 -9.42
CA ASN A 32 11.12 -8.38 -10.74
C ASN A 32 11.47 -9.85 -11.03
N ASP A 33 12.02 -10.59 -10.06
CA ASP A 33 12.30 -12.01 -10.24
C ASP A 33 11.00 -12.80 -10.45
N ASP A 34 11.12 -13.92 -11.14
CA ASP A 34 10.00 -14.84 -11.37
C ASP A 34 9.73 -15.67 -10.12
N PHE A 35 8.91 -15.13 -9.22
CA PHE A 35 8.48 -15.81 -8.01
C PHE A 35 7.48 -16.91 -8.34
N LYS A 36 7.67 -18.09 -7.74
CA LYS A 36 6.75 -19.22 -7.89
C LYS A 36 5.54 -19.05 -6.99
N PHE A 37 4.36 -19.26 -7.53
CA PHE A 37 3.07 -19.24 -6.84
C PHE A 37 2.34 -20.57 -6.98
N LYS A 38 1.23 -20.74 -6.25
CA LYS A 38 0.28 -21.83 -6.48
C LYS A 38 -0.39 -21.65 -7.85
N ASP A 39 -0.99 -22.74 -8.32
CA ASP A 39 -1.74 -22.75 -9.58
C ASP A 39 -2.75 -21.60 -9.62
N ASP A 40 -2.82 -20.91 -10.74
CA ASP A 40 -3.67 -19.75 -10.98
C ASP A 40 -3.48 -18.57 -10.03
N ASP A 41 -2.31 -18.42 -9.39
CA ASP A 41 -1.95 -17.28 -8.58
C ASP A 41 -0.76 -16.53 -9.18
N ALA A 42 -0.60 -15.26 -8.83
CA ALA A 42 0.44 -14.39 -9.36
C ALA A 42 0.94 -13.40 -8.31
N LEU A 43 2.04 -12.74 -8.61
CA LEU A 43 2.56 -11.66 -7.78
C LEU A 43 1.55 -10.50 -7.71
N GLN A 44 1.23 -10.07 -6.51
CA GLN A 44 0.57 -8.79 -6.28
C GLN A 44 1.61 -7.73 -5.93
N CYS A 45 2.47 -8.01 -4.95
CA CYS A 45 3.44 -7.05 -4.42
C CYS A 45 4.63 -7.77 -3.81
N ALA A 46 5.82 -7.20 -4.00
CA ALA A 46 7.03 -7.60 -3.30
C ALA A 46 7.76 -6.36 -2.78
N ILE A 47 8.25 -6.43 -1.54
CA ILE A 47 8.98 -5.33 -0.89
C ILE A 47 10.23 -5.84 -0.17
N HIS A 48 11.26 -5.01 -0.11
CA HIS A 48 12.42 -5.24 0.73
C HIS A 48 12.13 -4.79 2.16
N ALA A 49 12.52 -5.61 3.12
CA ALA A 49 12.35 -5.34 4.55
C ALA A 49 13.46 -6.01 5.38
N GLN A 50 13.37 -5.87 6.68
CA GLN A 50 14.17 -6.58 7.67
C GLN A 50 13.26 -7.44 8.54
N THR A 51 13.79 -8.49 9.15
CA THR A 51 13.03 -9.33 10.11
C THR A 51 12.46 -8.53 11.29
N THR A 52 13.15 -7.46 11.66
CA THR A 52 12.76 -6.55 12.76
C THR A 52 11.75 -5.49 12.34
N ASP A 53 11.46 -5.36 11.05
CA ASP A 53 10.54 -4.35 10.55
C ASP A 53 9.09 -4.73 10.82
N LYS A 54 8.27 -3.69 10.95
CA LYS A 54 6.82 -3.78 10.96
C LYS A 54 6.30 -3.54 9.55
N ILE A 55 5.58 -4.53 9.01
CA ILE A 55 4.97 -4.45 7.68
C ILE A 55 3.55 -3.96 7.83
N ILE A 56 3.21 -2.90 7.11
CA ILE A 56 1.89 -2.29 7.08
C ILE A 56 1.14 -2.80 5.87
N LEU A 57 -0.12 -3.15 6.08
CA LEU A 57 -1.04 -3.63 5.07
C LEU A 57 -2.28 -2.73 5.07
N PHE A 58 -2.68 -2.25 3.91
CA PHE A 58 -3.88 -1.46 3.72
C PHE A 58 -4.88 -2.23 2.87
N ASP A 59 -6.11 -2.39 3.37
CA ASP A 59 -7.14 -3.18 2.70
C ASP A 59 -8.18 -2.31 1.98
N THR A 60 -8.95 -2.95 1.10
CA THR A 60 -10.01 -2.31 0.33
C THR A 60 -11.17 -1.76 1.17
N SER A 61 -11.30 -2.20 2.41
CA SER A 61 -12.29 -1.67 3.36
C SER A 61 -11.83 -0.38 4.05
N GLY A 62 -10.57 0.02 3.90
CA GLY A 62 -9.98 1.20 4.54
C GLY A 62 -9.42 0.93 5.94
N LYS A 63 -9.05 -0.33 6.22
CA LYS A 63 -8.35 -0.72 7.44
C LYS A 63 -6.86 -0.84 7.19
N PHE A 64 -6.09 -0.55 8.23
CA PHE A 64 -4.68 -0.88 8.32
C PHE A 64 -4.46 -2.05 9.26
N PHE A 65 -3.59 -2.96 8.86
CA PHE A 65 -3.05 -4.05 9.67
C PHE A 65 -1.54 -3.92 9.73
N ASN A 66 -0.93 -4.52 10.74
CA ASN A 66 0.52 -4.64 10.82
C ASN A 66 0.91 -6.03 11.27
N ILE A 67 1.99 -6.53 10.67
CA ILE A 67 2.62 -7.80 11.02
C ILE A 67 4.12 -7.57 11.19
N SER A 68 4.76 -8.37 12.02
CA SER A 68 6.22 -8.34 12.17
C SER A 68 6.90 -9.12 11.06
N GLY A 69 8.03 -8.63 10.55
CA GLY A 69 8.78 -9.31 9.49
C GLY A 69 9.21 -10.73 9.88
N ASN A 70 9.54 -10.96 11.16
CA ASN A 70 9.92 -12.29 11.69
C ASN A 70 8.75 -13.27 11.83
N GLU A 71 7.51 -12.79 11.80
CA GLU A 71 6.30 -13.65 11.86
C GLU A 71 5.90 -14.17 10.47
N ILE A 72 6.44 -13.58 9.41
CA ILE A 72 6.12 -13.97 8.04
C ILE A 72 6.78 -15.31 7.72
N PRO A 73 6.04 -16.30 7.18
CA PRO A 73 6.61 -17.60 6.82
C PRO A 73 7.77 -17.47 5.84
N SER A 74 8.88 -18.11 6.16
CA SER A 74 10.09 -18.12 5.34
C SER A 74 10.37 -19.52 4.80
N GLY A 75 11.15 -19.59 3.71
CA GLY A 75 11.67 -20.84 3.17
C GLY A 75 11.07 -21.28 1.84
N ARG A 76 11.21 -22.58 1.55
CA ARG A 76 10.72 -23.20 0.30
C ARG A 76 9.22 -23.45 0.41
N GLY A 77 8.42 -22.83 -0.41
CA GLY A 77 6.97 -23.01 -0.43
C GLY A 77 6.25 -21.75 -0.85
N PHE A 78 4.93 -21.78 -0.74
CA PHE A 78 4.07 -20.67 -1.16
C PHE A 78 3.69 -19.73 0.00
N GLY A 79 4.18 -20.01 1.23
CA GLY A 79 3.81 -19.26 2.43
C GLY A 79 2.49 -19.74 3.02
N GLN A 80 1.74 -18.80 3.56
CA GLN A 80 0.43 -19.05 4.14
C GLN A 80 -0.58 -17.97 3.76
N PRO A 81 -1.89 -18.26 3.84
CA PRO A 81 -2.91 -17.24 3.67
C PRO A 81 -2.76 -16.13 4.70
N LEU A 82 -2.73 -14.88 4.25
CA LEU A 82 -2.63 -13.70 5.12
C LEU A 82 -3.77 -13.63 6.15
N ARG A 83 -4.94 -14.19 5.81
CA ARG A 83 -6.10 -14.29 6.71
C ARG A 83 -5.85 -15.11 7.98
N LEU A 84 -4.79 -15.91 8.03
CA LEU A 84 -4.35 -16.58 9.26
C LEU A 84 -3.62 -15.63 10.21
N MET A 85 -3.07 -14.54 9.70
CA MET A 85 -2.29 -13.56 10.47
C MET A 85 -3.12 -12.35 10.88
N VAL A 86 -4.05 -11.90 10.02
CA VAL A 86 -4.89 -10.72 10.23
C VAL A 86 -6.36 -11.04 9.91
N ASP A 87 -7.28 -10.36 10.58
CA ASP A 87 -8.73 -10.56 10.41
C ASP A 87 -9.25 -9.74 9.22
N LEU A 88 -8.80 -10.11 8.03
CA LEU A 88 -9.25 -9.54 6.77
C LEU A 88 -10.67 -9.98 6.44
N GLY A 89 -11.55 -9.05 6.08
CA GLY A 89 -12.94 -9.34 5.71
C GLY A 89 -13.03 -10.30 4.49
N ILE A 90 -14.13 -11.05 4.38
CA ILE A 90 -14.28 -12.12 3.37
C ILE A 90 -14.09 -11.58 1.95
N ASN A 91 -14.61 -10.38 1.68
CA ASN A 91 -14.56 -9.74 0.36
C ASN A 91 -13.44 -8.69 0.27
N ASP A 92 -12.66 -8.50 1.33
CA ASP A 92 -11.60 -7.51 1.36
C ASP A 92 -10.28 -8.10 0.86
N ASN A 93 -9.52 -7.26 0.17
CA ASN A 93 -8.20 -7.58 -0.34
C ASN A 93 -7.21 -6.51 0.09
N ILE A 94 -5.93 -6.86 0.14
CA ILE A 94 -4.88 -5.87 0.37
C ILE A 94 -4.67 -5.07 -0.92
N CYS A 95 -4.69 -3.74 -0.80
CA CYS A 95 -4.38 -2.85 -1.91
C CYS A 95 -2.97 -2.28 -1.84
N GLU A 96 -2.38 -2.14 -0.65
CA GLU A 96 -1.02 -1.65 -0.47
C GLU A 96 -0.29 -2.39 0.65
N MET A 97 1.02 -2.62 0.48
CA MET A 97 1.92 -3.20 1.46
C MET A 97 3.23 -2.42 1.48
N PHE A 98 3.69 -2.01 2.66
CA PHE A 98 4.93 -1.27 2.82
C PHE A 98 5.53 -1.44 4.22
N VAL A 99 6.80 -1.08 4.37
CA VAL A 99 7.48 -1.08 5.67
C VAL A 99 7.07 0.17 6.46
N PHE A 100 6.75 -0.02 7.74
CA PHE A 100 6.50 1.10 8.64
C PHE A 100 7.73 2.00 8.75
N GLU A 101 7.51 3.30 8.60
CA GLU A 101 8.55 4.30 8.67
C GLU A 101 8.15 5.40 9.67
N PRO A 102 8.94 5.57 10.74
CA PRO A 102 8.67 6.61 11.74
C PRO A 102 8.67 8.01 11.11
N LYS A 103 7.77 8.86 11.57
CA LYS A 103 7.62 10.28 11.12
C LYS A 103 7.21 10.44 9.66
N ALA A 104 6.79 9.37 8.99
CA ALA A 104 6.25 9.45 7.65
C ALA A 104 4.77 9.87 7.69
N SER A 105 4.32 10.53 6.64
CA SER A 105 2.91 10.81 6.37
C SER A 105 2.54 10.25 5.01
N TYR A 106 1.27 9.90 4.84
CA TYR A 106 0.77 9.23 3.66
C TYR A 106 -0.49 9.91 3.15
N VAL A 107 -0.66 9.95 1.83
CA VAL A 107 -1.96 10.25 1.22
C VAL A 107 -2.66 8.94 0.98
N ILE A 108 -3.86 8.78 1.53
CA ILE A 108 -4.73 7.64 1.26
C ILE A 108 -5.93 8.08 0.45
N ALA A 109 -6.37 7.24 -0.48
CA ALA A 109 -7.47 7.56 -1.36
C ALA A 109 -8.33 6.34 -1.71
N SER A 110 -9.61 6.60 -1.95
CA SER A 110 -10.57 5.63 -2.47
C SER A 110 -10.63 5.65 -4.00
N ASN A 111 -11.20 4.61 -4.56
CA ASN A 111 -11.48 4.52 -5.99
C ASN A 111 -12.40 5.63 -6.51
N SER A 112 -13.20 6.24 -5.65
CA SER A 112 -14.08 7.38 -6.00
C SER A 112 -13.35 8.73 -6.02
N GLY A 113 -12.05 8.77 -5.72
CA GLY A 113 -11.25 10.01 -5.71
C GLY A 113 -11.40 10.84 -4.44
N LYS A 114 -11.82 10.23 -3.33
CA LYS A 114 -11.78 10.86 -2.01
C LYS A 114 -10.53 10.43 -1.27
N GLY A 115 -9.94 11.35 -0.51
CA GLY A 115 -8.72 11.05 0.23
C GLY A 115 -8.36 12.10 1.26
N PHE A 116 -7.33 11.81 2.03
CA PHE A 116 -6.76 12.70 3.04
C PHE A 116 -5.34 12.27 3.40
N VAL A 117 -4.63 13.14 4.11
CA VAL A 117 -3.32 12.85 4.68
C VAL A 117 -3.48 12.17 6.04
N VAL A 118 -2.72 11.13 6.28
CA VAL A 118 -2.66 10.43 7.57
C VAL A 118 -1.21 10.28 8.01
N ASP A 119 -0.96 10.49 9.31
CA ASP A 119 0.37 10.30 9.90
C ASP A 119 0.57 8.84 10.33
N GLU A 120 1.81 8.40 10.36
CA GLU A 120 2.20 7.02 10.66
C GLU A 120 1.65 6.49 11.99
N ASN A 121 1.50 7.34 13.00
CA ASN A 121 0.97 6.98 14.32
C ASN A 121 -0.44 6.37 14.24
N HIS A 122 -1.19 6.72 13.20
CA HIS A 122 -2.55 6.23 13.00
C HIS A 122 -2.60 4.90 12.26
N LEU A 123 -1.50 4.47 11.61
CA LEU A 123 -1.45 3.25 10.79
C LEU A 123 -1.26 1.98 11.62
N ILE A 124 -0.80 2.11 12.88
CA ILE A 124 -0.54 0.97 13.73
C ILE A 124 -1.84 0.45 14.36
N ALA A 125 -2.15 -0.81 14.07
CA ALA A 125 -3.23 -1.54 14.71
C ALA A 125 -2.72 -2.22 15.99
N GLN A 126 -3.52 -2.20 17.05
CA GLN A 126 -3.20 -2.86 18.32
C GLN A 126 -3.58 -4.35 18.33
N THR A 127 -4.43 -4.75 17.41
CA THR A 127 -4.97 -6.11 17.32
C THR A 127 -5.01 -6.61 15.88
N ARG A 128 -5.20 -7.92 15.70
CA ARG A 128 -5.39 -8.58 14.41
C ARG A 128 -6.59 -8.05 13.61
N ASN A 129 -7.57 -7.42 14.28
CA ASN A 129 -8.77 -6.85 13.63
C ASN A 129 -8.45 -5.62 12.77
N GLY A 130 -7.22 -5.11 12.87
CA GLY A 130 -6.81 -3.91 12.16
C GLY A 130 -7.40 -2.63 12.75
N ARG A 131 -7.07 -1.51 12.14
CA ARG A 131 -7.54 -0.18 12.53
C ARG A 131 -8.22 0.48 11.35
N LYS A 132 -9.51 0.76 11.51
CA LYS A 132 -10.31 1.47 10.49
C LYS A 132 -9.91 2.94 10.45
N ILE A 133 -9.34 3.38 9.35
CA ILE A 133 -8.88 4.76 9.13
C ILE A 133 -9.75 5.44 8.07
N MET A 134 -10.01 4.77 6.95
CA MET A 134 -10.80 5.33 5.88
C MET A 134 -12.22 4.77 5.89
N ASN A 135 -13.22 5.65 5.95
CA ASN A 135 -14.62 5.27 5.89
C ASN A 135 -15.07 5.23 4.43
N MET A 136 -15.62 4.09 4.01
CA MET A 136 -16.14 3.89 2.66
C MET A 136 -17.64 4.14 2.60
N ALA A 137 -18.14 4.67 1.48
CA ALA A 137 -19.53 4.58 1.14
C ALA A 137 -19.83 3.23 0.50
N GLU A 138 -21.11 2.93 0.31
CA GLU A 138 -21.52 1.73 -0.40
C GLU A 138 -20.95 1.72 -1.84
N GLY A 139 -20.33 0.62 -2.22
CA GLY A 139 -19.68 0.47 -3.52
C GLY A 139 -18.31 1.16 -3.67
N GLU A 140 -17.83 1.88 -2.65
CA GLU A 140 -16.49 2.44 -2.64
C GLU A 140 -15.47 1.47 -2.02
N THR A 141 -14.25 1.52 -2.51
CA THR A 141 -13.10 0.77 -1.96
C THR A 141 -11.91 1.69 -1.76
N ALA A 142 -11.16 1.46 -0.69
CA ALA A 142 -9.84 2.05 -0.56
C ALA A 142 -8.92 1.45 -1.63
N SER A 143 -8.06 2.28 -2.23
CA SER A 143 -7.28 1.85 -3.39
C SER A 143 -5.81 2.27 -3.31
N PHE A 144 -5.50 3.41 -2.72
CA PHE A 144 -4.15 3.97 -2.75
C PHE A 144 -3.69 4.42 -1.37
N CYS A 145 -2.40 4.18 -1.09
CA CYS A 145 -1.67 4.74 0.02
C CYS A 145 -0.27 5.10 -0.49
N ARG A 146 0.05 6.39 -0.53
CA ARG A 146 1.33 6.88 -1.04
C ARG A 146 2.05 7.68 0.03
N LYS A 147 3.30 7.32 0.30
CA LYS A 147 4.16 8.09 1.20
C LYS A 147 4.39 9.49 0.64
N ILE A 148 4.28 10.50 1.49
CA ILE A 148 4.58 11.87 1.11
C ILE A 148 6.10 12.05 1.08
N THR A 149 6.64 12.16 -0.14
CA THR A 149 8.07 12.37 -0.42
C THR A 149 8.33 13.69 -1.13
N GLY A 150 7.29 14.48 -1.37
CA GLY A 150 7.35 15.73 -2.09
C GLY A 150 6.22 16.68 -1.68
N ASP A 151 6.11 17.80 -2.35
CA ASP A 151 5.16 18.87 -2.09
C ASP A 151 3.94 18.87 -3.03
N MET A 152 4.00 18.10 -4.12
CA MET A 152 2.98 18.03 -5.14
C MET A 152 2.40 16.62 -5.26
N ILE A 153 1.16 16.56 -5.68
CA ILE A 153 0.46 15.31 -6.02
C ILE A 153 -0.18 15.41 -7.40
N ALA A 154 0.00 14.36 -8.18
CA ALA A 154 -0.72 14.13 -9.43
C ALA A 154 -1.74 13.02 -9.20
N VAL A 155 -3.01 13.26 -9.51
CA VAL A 155 -4.09 12.27 -9.49
C VAL A 155 -4.61 12.07 -10.89
N VAL A 156 -4.76 10.81 -11.28
CA VAL A 156 -5.17 10.41 -12.64
C VAL A 156 -6.45 9.60 -12.56
N GLY A 157 -7.45 10.00 -13.34
CA GLY A 157 -8.69 9.26 -13.44
C GLY A 157 -8.71 8.24 -14.56
N ASP A 158 -9.63 7.28 -14.50
CA ASP A 158 -9.90 6.31 -15.58
C ASP A 158 -10.24 7.00 -16.91
N ASN A 159 -10.77 8.21 -16.84
CA ASN A 159 -11.05 9.08 -18.00
C ASN A 159 -9.79 9.71 -18.61
N ARG A 160 -8.59 9.33 -18.15
CA ARG A 160 -7.27 9.85 -18.58
C ARG A 160 -7.05 11.34 -18.29
N LYS A 161 -7.84 11.94 -17.42
CA LYS A 161 -7.62 13.31 -16.95
C LYS A 161 -6.72 13.28 -15.74
N MET A 162 -5.71 14.12 -15.75
CA MET A 162 -4.77 14.33 -14.65
C MET A 162 -5.02 15.70 -14.02
N LEU A 163 -4.97 15.74 -12.68
CA LEU A 163 -4.98 16.96 -11.90
C LEU A 163 -3.74 16.99 -11.02
N ILE A 164 -3.04 18.12 -11.03
CA ILE A 164 -1.85 18.34 -10.20
C ILE A 164 -2.13 19.50 -9.26
N PHE A 165 -1.83 19.30 -7.97
CA PHE A 165 -2.01 20.32 -6.95
C PHE A 165 -1.08 20.09 -5.77
N LYS A 166 -1.00 21.03 -4.82
CA LYS A 166 -0.14 20.94 -3.66
C LYS A 166 -0.71 20.00 -2.60
N ILE A 167 0.15 19.19 -1.99
CA ILE A 167 -0.25 18.27 -0.91
C ILE A 167 -0.82 19.05 0.29
N GLU A 168 -0.34 20.26 0.56
CA GLU A 168 -0.85 21.12 1.66
C GLU A 168 -2.35 21.46 1.54
N GLU A 169 -2.94 21.33 0.35
CA GLU A 169 -4.38 21.50 0.12
C GLU A 169 -5.22 20.32 0.63
N ILE A 170 -4.57 19.19 0.94
CA ILE A 170 -5.23 17.99 1.45
C ILE A 170 -5.21 18.03 2.98
N PRO A 171 -6.36 17.92 3.65
CA PRO A 171 -6.39 17.93 5.11
C PRO A 171 -5.75 16.68 5.70
N THR A 172 -5.07 16.86 6.83
CA THR A 172 -4.58 15.76 7.68
C THR A 172 -5.68 15.32 8.63
N MET A 173 -5.98 14.03 8.64
CA MET A 173 -7.05 13.45 9.46
C MET A 173 -6.57 12.15 10.12
N ALA A 174 -7.05 11.89 11.34
CA ALA A 174 -6.81 10.62 12.01
C ALA A 174 -7.71 9.50 11.49
N ARG A 175 -8.91 9.84 11.03
CA ARG A 175 -9.92 8.93 10.49
C ARG A 175 -10.99 9.73 9.76
N GLY A 176 -11.52 9.20 8.69
CA GLY A 176 -12.63 9.82 8.00
C GLY A 176 -12.83 9.31 6.58
N ARG A 177 -13.65 10.02 5.83
CA ARG A 177 -13.90 9.76 4.40
C ARG A 177 -12.98 10.57 3.49
N GLY A 178 -12.44 11.67 4.03
CA GLY A 178 -11.61 12.59 3.27
C GLY A 178 -12.38 13.59 2.40
N VAL A 179 -11.62 14.35 1.64
CA VAL A 179 -12.10 15.35 0.70
C VAL A 179 -12.02 14.79 -0.72
N THR A 180 -12.73 15.44 -1.65
CA THR A 180 -12.63 15.08 -3.07
C THR A 180 -11.32 15.60 -3.65
N LEU A 181 -10.43 14.67 -4.05
CA LEU A 181 -9.17 14.99 -4.73
C LEU A 181 -9.41 15.31 -6.20
N GLN A 182 -10.30 14.55 -6.84
CA GLN A 182 -10.75 14.79 -8.21
C GLN A 182 -12.19 14.32 -8.37
N LYS A 183 -12.99 15.06 -9.15
CA LYS A 183 -14.37 14.68 -9.47
C LYS A 183 -14.42 13.91 -10.79
N TYR A 184 -15.16 12.81 -10.78
CA TYR A 184 -15.41 11.98 -11.96
C TYR A 184 -16.89 12.00 -12.31
N LYS A 185 -17.21 12.07 -13.62
CA LYS A 185 -18.57 11.79 -14.11
C LYS A 185 -18.77 10.30 -14.27
N ASP A 186 -17.75 9.63 -14.85
CA ASP A 186 -17.69 8.20 -15.10
C ASP A 186 -16.30 7.70 -14.73
N GLY A 187 -16.20 6.45 -14.24
CA GLY A 187 -14.97 5.88 -13.75
C GLY A 187 -14.58 6.39 -12.36
N GLY A 188 -13.33 6.24 -12.02
CA GLY A 188 -12.80 6.62 -10.72
C GLY A 188 -11.33 7.03 -10.78
N LEU A 189 -10.68 7.02 -9.61
CA LEU A 189 -9.25 7.26 -9.48
C LEU A 189 -8.49 6.03 -9.99
N SER A 190 -7.63 6.25 -10.97
CA SER A 190 -6.81 5.22 -11.60
C SER A 190 -5.42 5.13 -11.01
N ASP A 191 -4.81 6.28 -10.68
CA ASP A 191 -3.49 6.34 -10.06
C ASP A 191 -3.26 7.68 -9.37
N MET A 192 -2.28 7.71 -8.46
CA MET A 192 -1.78 8.95 -7.89
C MET A 192 -0.29 8.84 -7.60
N GLN A 193 0.43 9.94 -7.80
CA GLN A 193 1.87 10.04 -7.59
C GLN A 193 2.23 11.32 -6.86
N ILE A 194 3.20 11.23 -5.97
CA ILE A 194 3.75 12.34 -5.20
C ILE A 194 5.13 12.68 -5.76
N PHE A 195 5.42 13.97 -5.93
CA PHE A 195 6.67 14.46 -6.47
C PHE A 195 7.00 15.84 -5.89
N ASN A 196 8.23 16.31 -6.15
CA ASN A 196 8.63 17.68 -5.84
C ASN A 196 8.46 18.58 -7.05
N GLU A 197 7.86 19.74 -6.89
CA GLU A 197 7.73 20.73 -7.96
C GLU A 197 9.09 21.09 -8.57
N ALA A 198 10.12 21.20 -7.73
CA ALA A 198 11.49 21.54 -8.16
C ALA A 198 12.13 20.49 -9.08
N ASP A 199 11.78 19.21 -8.91
CA ASP A 199 12.33 18.08 -9.69
C ASP A 199 11.54 17.84 -10.99
N GLY A 200 10.37 18.47 -11.12
CA GLY A 200 9.43 18.23 -12.20
C GLY A 200 8.67 16.91 -12.07
N PHE A 201 7.73 16.71 -12.96
CA PHE A 201 6.87 15.53 -12.96
C PHE A 201 7.37 14.47 -13.94
N THR A 202 7.70 13.29 -13.42
CA THR A 202 7.96 12.08 -14.22
C THR A 202 6.98 11.00 -13.76
N PHE A 203 6.15 10.53 -14.66
CA PHE A 203 5.18 9.49 -14.34
C PHE A 203 5.87 8.12 -14.37
N GLU A 204 6.11 7.57 -13.19
CA GLU A 204 6.51 6.17 -13.04
C GLU A 204 5.31 5.37 -12.50
N LYS A 205 4.94 4.32 -13.23
CA LYS A 205 3.87 3.42 -12.81
C LYS A 205 4.40 2.47 -11.73
N ASN A 206 4.52 2.99 -10.50
CA ASN A 206 4.91 2.21 -9.33
C ASN A 206 3.69 1.94 -8.44
N SER A 207 2.83 1.01 -8.86
CA SER A 207 1.82 0.50 -7.95
C SER A 207 2.12 -0.95 -7.59
N CYS A 208 1.86 -1.32 -6.34
CA CYS A 208 1.79 -2.70 -5.87
C CYS A 208 0.73 -3.53 -6.62
N THR A 209 -0.06 -2.89 -7.46
CA THR A 209 -1.12 -3.46 -8.28
C THR A 209 -0.84 -3.24 -9.76
N LYS A 210 -0.26 -4.24 -10.41
CA LYS A 210 -0.02 -4.44 -11.86
C LYS A 210 1.35 -4.06 -12.39
N THR A 211 2.10 -5.10 -12.69
CA THR A 211 3.19 -5.13 -13.68
C THR A 211 2.60 -4.96 -15.08
N GLU A 212 2.49 -3.74 -15.55
CA GLU A 212 2.42 -3.43 -16.98
C GLU A 212 3.26 -2.19 -17.24
N THR A 213 4.36 -2.38 -17.93
CA THR A 213 5.26 -1.35 -18.40
C THR A 213 4.64 -0.68 -19.64
N GLU A 214 3.96 0.44 -19.46
CA GLU A 214 3.76 1.41 -20.53
C GLU A 214 4.18 2.79 -20.06
N SER A 215 5.25 3.28 -20.66
CA SER A 215 5.66 4.67 -20.53
C SER A 215 4.70 5.54 -21.34
N VAL A 216 3.90 6.33 -20.67
CA VAL A 216 3.05 7.35 -21.31
C VAL A 216 3.72 8.70 -21.12
N SER A 217 4.33 9.23 -22.16
CA SER A 217 4.79 10.63 -22.18
C SER A 217 3.61 11.54 -22.51
N TYR A 218 3.29 12.44 -21.61
CA TYR A 218 2.34 13.51 -21.88
C TYR A 218 3.10 14.77 -22.32
N THR A 219 2.91 15.18 -23.53
CA THR A 219 3.26 16.51 -24.04
C THR A 219 2.09 17.47 -23.78
N HIS A 220 2.43 18.68 -23.36
CA HIS A 220 1.55 19.80 -23.04
C HIS A 220 0.51 20.09 -24.11
#